data_43b6e7f01d7adfb5e28cb5381021d1b8
#
_entry.id   43b6e7f01d7adfb5e28cb5381021d1b8
#
_cell.length_a   1.000
_cell.length_b   1.000
_cell.length_c   1.000
_cell.angle_alpha   90.00
_cell.angle_beta   90.00
_cell.angle_gamma   90.00
#
_symmetry.space_group_name_H-M   'P 1'
#
loop_
_entity.id
_entity.type
_entity.pdbx_description
1 polymer ?
#
loop_
_entity_poly.entity_id
_entity_poly.type
_entity_poly.pdbx_seq_one_letter_code
_entity_poly.pdbx_strand_id
1 'polypeptide(L)'
;MHPALAAVGRRVRPRTRLAALGRRVRPRTRLRSAARVVRSAPQRLSERRAAVIAARPIDHPSPALRRELLLLDLANRFSRRSAVDPAGEVVVTMTTHGERLQRVHVALESIARGDARPARLVLWLDDPALHADLPAPLRRLRRRGVEIRLVDGYRVHTKYYPHLLSGRAGERDLVTSDDDIVYPRTWLRGLLDARSRYPRETVLCYRAHRVGIVDGAVAPYTSWMPVTDTRASTDVFGTSVSGQLLPAPLLGEIAAHGDAFREIAPDADDIWLHVRAVDAGYRIAQIEPRAQLFPFVPRTQQSGLYLVNYWDGGNDRQARAAYTPEVTARIAADASARGEVR
;
A
#
# COMPACT_ATOMS: atom_id res chain seq x y z
N MET A 1 54.60 15.43 -31.48
CA MET A 1 54.89 16.31 -32.62
C MET A 1 53.56 16.90 -33.09
N HIS A 2 53.37 18.16 -32.86
CA HIS A 2 52.48 19.14 -33.50
C HIS A 2 52.94 19.40 -34.91
N PRO A 3 52.25 20.10 -35.85
CA PRO A 3 51.30 21.20 -35.73
C PRO A 3 50.06 21.11 -36.67
N ALA A 4 49.00 21.79 -36.57
CA ALA A 4 48.67 23.22 -36.45
C ALA A 4 48.14 23.87 -37.75
N LEU A 5 47.20 24.78 -37.58
CA LEU A 5 46.85 26.03 -38.31
C LEU A 5 45.84 25.88 -39.47
N ALA A 6 44.78 26.57 -39.51
CA ALA A 6 44.32 27.97 -39.31
C ALA A 6 43.58 28.33 -40.63
N ALA A 7 42.52 28.99 -40.67
CA ALA A 7 41.93 30.22 -40.27
C ALA A 7 41.25 30.95 -41.47
N VAL A 8 40.18 31.72 -41.16
CA VAL A 8 39.79 33.02 -41.78
C VAL A 8 39.08 32.94 -43.17
N GLY A 9 37.94 33.51 -43.41
CA GLY A 9 37.30 34.71 -42.93
C GLY A 9 36.19 35.24 -43.82
N ARG A 10 35.43 36.12 -43.25
CA ARG A 10 34.72 37.32 -43.78
C ARG A 10 33.42 37.17 -44.56
N ARG A 11 32.42 37.67 -43.89
CA ARG A 11 31.40 38.70 -44.18
C ARG A 11 31.20 39.12 -45.65
N VAL A 12 29.91 39.25 -46.07
CA VAL A 12 29.31 40.50 -46.56
C VAL A 12 27.78 40.37 -46.70
N ARG A 13 27.02 41.32 -46.14
CA ARG A 13 25.65 41.66 -46.54
C ARG A 13 25.69 42.65 -47.68
N PRO A 14 24.66 42.79 -48.54
CA PRO A 14 23.74 43.91 -48.28
C PRO A 14 22.24 43.67 -48.61
N ARG A 15 21.47 44.67 -48.19
CA ARG A 15 20.06 44.92 -48.36
C ARG A 15 19.65 45.21 -49.80
N THR A 16 18.40 44.89 -50.16
CA THR A 16 17.52 45.89 -50.84
C THR A 16 16.03 45.43 -50.87
N ARG A 17 15.21 46.41 -50.96
CA ARG A 17 13.80 46.54 -50.68
C ARG A 17 12.83 46.21 -51.84
N LEU A 18 11.52 46.10 -51.47
CA LEU A 18 10.28 46.46 -52.18
C LEU A 18 9.77 45.37 -53.15
N ALA A 19 8.51 45.01 -53.28
CA ALA A 19 7.22 45.74 -53.06
C ALA A 19 6.05 44.73 -53.04
N ALA A 20 4.95 45.21 -52.53
CA ALA A 20 3.65 44.61 -52.29
C ALA A 20 2.96 44.03 -53.55
N LEU A 21 2.16 43.00 -53.37
CA LEU A 21 0.84 42.88 -53.96
C LEU A 21 -0.01 41.84 -53.21
N GLY A 22 -1.14 42.25 -52.73
CA GLY A 22 -2.01 41.49 -51.86
C GLY A 22 -2.80 40.39 -52.59
N ARG A 23 -3.01 39.28 -51.88
CA ARG A 23 -4.17 38.44 -52.03
C ARG A 23 -4.64 37.99 -50.67
N ARG A 24 -5.86 38.43 -50.32
CA ARG A 24 -6.59 37.98 -49.14
C ARG A 24 -6.82 36.48 -49.25
N VAL A 25 -6.16 35.69 -48.44
CA VAL A 25 -6.50 34.30 -48.13
C VAL A 25 -7.07 34.27 -46.72
N ARG A 26 -8.37 33.94 -46.61
CA ARG A 26 -9.07 33.75 -45.36
C ARG A 26 -8.34 32.66 -44.55
N PRO A 27 -8.06 32.87 -43.24
CA PRO A 27 -7.57 31.80 -42.40
C PRO A 27 -8.69 30.80 -42.16
N ARG A 28 -8.53 29.58 -42.64
CA ARG A 28 -9.30 28.43 -42.16
C ARG A 28 -8.93 28.21 -40.70
N THR A 29 -9.80 28.62 -39.82
CA THR A 29 -9.81 28.27 -38.39
C THR A 29 -9.84 26.73 -38.29
N ARG A 30 -8.72 26.11 -38.09
CA ARG A 30 -8.64 24.75 -37.56
C ARG A 30 -9.14 24.83 -36.13
N LEU A 31 -10.38 24.47 -35.90
CA LEU A 31 -10.92 24.10 -34.61
C LEU A 31 -10.08 22.90 -34.12
N ARG A 32 -9.04 23.18 -33.34
CA ARG A 32 -8.49 22.15 -32.46
C ARG A 32 -9.57 21.87 -31.43
N SER A 33 -10.28 20.77 -31.61
CA SER A 33 -11.09 20.18 -30.55
C SER A 33 -10.17 19.84 -29.39
N ALA A 34 -10.03 20.78 -28.48
CA ALA A 34 -9.56 20.47 -27.13
C ALA A 34 -10.67 19.60 -26.53
N ALA A 35 -10.50 18.29 -26.59
CA ALA A 35 -11.26 17.36 -25.78
C ALA A 35 -10.97 17.72 -24.33
N ARG A 36 -11.80 18.59 -23.78
CA ARG A 36 -11.84 18.92 -22.37
C ARG A 36 -12.34 17.65 -21.69
N VAL A 37 -11.42 16.81 -21.19
CA VAL A 37 -11.76 15.69 -20.34
C VAL A 37 -12.50 16.27 -19.14
N VAL A 38 -13.83 16.21 -19.17
CA VAL A 38 -14.68 16.59 -18.04
C VAL A 38 -14.51 15.50 -17.01
N ARG A 39 -13.58 15.70 -16.09
CA ARG A 39 -13.45 14.82 -14.91
C ARG A 39 -14.77 14.82 -14.16
N SER A 40 -15.30 13.64 -13.88
CA SER A 40 -16.56 13.48 -13.14
C SER A 40 -16.47 14.11 -11.75
N ALA A 41 -17.60 14.60 -11.21
CA ALA A 41 -17.65 15.17 -9.86
C ALA A 41 -17.11 14.22 -8.77
N PRO A 42 -17.35 12.89 -8.84
CA PRO A 42 -16.75 11.91 -7.91
C PRO A 42 -15.21 11.88 -7.98
N GLN A 43 -14.62 11.95 -9.18
CA GLN A 43 -13.16 11.96 -9.34
C GLN A 43 -12.53 13.21 -8.73
N ARG A 44 -13.13 14.38 -8.93
CA ARG A 44 -12.64 15.64 -8.30
C ARG A 44 -12.78 15.62 -6.77
N LEU A 45 -13.82 14.97 -6.24
CA LEU A 45 -13.98 14.79 -4.80
C LEU A 45 -12.94 13.84 -4.23
N SER A 46 -12.63 12.75 -4.95
CA SER A 46 -11.59 11.78 -4.59
C SER A 46 -10.20 12.43 -4.61
N GLU A 47 -9.88 13.16 -5.66
CA GLU A 47 -8.61 13.91 -5.78
C GLU A 47 -8.47 14.99 -4.69
N ARG A 48 -9.54 15.75 -4.40
CA ARG A 48 -9.54 16.72 -3.30
C ARG A 48 -9.39 16.06 -1.93
N ARG A 49 -10.03 14.92 -1.70
CA ARG A 49 -9.87 14.15 -0.45
C ARG A 49 -8.47 13.59 -0.32
N ALA A 50 -7.89 13.05 -1.40
CA ALA A 50 -6.51 12.58 -1.42
C ALA A 50 -5.51 13.73 -1.19
N ALA A 51 -5.72 14.88 -1.85
CA ALA A 51 -4.90 16.07 -1.65
C ALA A 51 -5.03 16.63 -0.22
N VAL A 52 -6.21 16.61 0.39
CA VAL A 52 -6.42 17.02 1.78
C VAL A 52 -5.77 16.03 2.76
N ILE A 53 -5.77 14.73 2.45
CA ILE A 53 -5.08 13.72 3.26
C ILE A 53 -3.56 13.89 3.12
N ALA A 54 -3.06 14.16 1.90
CA ALA A 54 -1.65 14.43 1.66
C ALA A 54 -1.17 15.77 2.21
N ALA A 55 -2.04 16.78 2.24
CA ALA A 55 -1.76 18.12 2.78
C ALA A 55 -2.03 18.27 4.29
N ARG A 56 -2.54 17.24 4.97
CA ARG A 56 -2.62 17.29 6.44
C ARG A 56 -1.20 17.38 6.99
N PRO A 57 -0.92 18.36 7.87
CA PRO A 57 0.35 18.40 8.59
C PRO A 57 0.40 17.19 9.54
N ILE A 58 0.87 16.05 9.00
CA ILE A 58 1.04 14.77 9.71
C ILE A 58 2.07 14.95 10.84
N ASP A 59 2.78 16.06 10.84
CA ASP A 59 3.83 16.37 11.82
C ASP A 59 3.31 17.01 13.13
N HIS A 60 2.03 17.37 13.20
CA HIS A 60 1.43 17.92 14.41
C HIS A 60 0.37 16.97 15.00
N PRO A 61 0.78 15.98 15.79
CA PRO A 61 -0.15 15.05 16.40
C PRO A 61 -1.14 15.78 17.30
N SER A 62 -2.40 15.35 17.29
CA SER A 62 -3.42 15.84 18.20
C SER A 62 -3.02 15.61 19.68
N PRO A 63 -3.57 16.35 20.65
CA PRO A 63 -3.27 16.11 22.06
C PRO A 63 -3.52 14.65 22.47
N ALA A 64 -4.58 14.03 21.96
CA ALA A 64 -4.89 12.61 22.20
C ALA A 64 -3.79 11.70 21.66
N LEU A 65 -3.33 11.92 20.42
CA LEU A 65 -2.23 11.14 19.83
C LEU A 65 -0.92 11.36 20.58
N ARG A 66 -0.61 12.59 21.03
CA ARG A 66 0.60 12.86 21.84
C ARG A 66 0.59 12.07 23.14
N ARG A 67 -0.57 12.07 23.86
CA ARG A 67 -0.74 11.26 25.07
C ARG A 67 -0.53 9.78 24.76
N GLU A 68 -1.09 9.31 23.67
CA GLU A 68 -1.00 7.93 23.23
C GLU A 68 0.45 7.53 22.96
N LEU A 69 1.19 8.33 22.19
CA LEU A 69 2.62 8.12 21.89
C LEU A 69 3.45 8.07 23.19
N LEU A 70 3.18 8.98 24.15
CA LEU A 70 3.84 8.95 25.44
C LEU A 70 3.58 7.64 26.19
N LEU A 71 2.33 7.17 26.21
CA LEU A 71 1.97 5.90 26.86
C LEU A 71 2.65 4.71 26.21
N LEU A 72 2.81 4.71 24.87
CA LEU A 72 3.55 3.67 24.14
C LEU A 72 5.05 3.70 24.47
N ASP A 73 5.65 4.88 24.53
CA ASP A 73 7.04 5.04 24.94
C ASP A 73 7.29 4.58 26.39
N LEU A 74 6.37 4.91 27.31
CA LEU A 74 6.41 4.43 28.68
C LEU A 74 6.22 2.90 28.77
N ALA A 75 5.29 2.35 27.97
CA ALA A 75 5.08 0.91 27.89
C ALA A 75 6.36 0.21 27.38
N ASN A 76 7.02 0.76 26.36
CA ASN A 76 8.27 0.24 25.87
C ASN A 76 9.36 0.21 26.94
N ARG A 77 9.45 1.25 27.78
CA ARG A 77 10.50 1.36 28.82
C ARG A 77 10.24 0.48 30.04
N PHE A 78 8.98 0.38 30.47
CA PHE A 78 8.65 -0.16 31.80
C PHE A 78 7.79 -1.42 31.79
N SER A 79 7.09 -1.72 30.68
CA SER A 79 6.23 -2.91 30.63
C SER A 79 7.08 -4.19 30.62
N ARG A 80 6.66 -5.14 31.44
CA ARG A 80 7.16 -6.52 31.47
C ARG A 80 6.19 -7.51 30.83
N ARG A 81 5.00 -7.03 30.42
CA ARG A 81 3.98 -7.87 29.79
C ARG A 81 4.50 -8.40 28.46
N SER A 82 4.26 -9.69 28.18
CA SER A 82 4.55 -10.27 26.86
C SER A 82 3.83 -9.50 25.76
N ALA A 83 4.52 -9.26 24.65
CA ALA A 83 3.95 -8.66 23.44
C ALA A 83 3.09 -9.66 22.65
N VAL A 84 3.24 -10.95 22.92
CA VAL A 84 2.55 -12.05 22.23
C VAL A 84 1.81 -12.92 23.23
N ASP A 85 0.88 -13.71 22.73
CA ASP A 85 0.19 -14.76 23.44
C ASP A 85 0.33 -16.05 22.62
N PRO A 86 1.10 -17.06 23.08
CA PRO A 86 1.28 -18.31 22.33
C PRO A 86 -0.02 -19.03 21.99
N ALA A 87 -1.09 -18.81 22.76
CA ALA A 87 -2.43 -19.31 22.46
C ALA A 87 -3.20 -18.46 21.44
N GLY A 88 -2.63 -17.33 20.99
CA GLY A 88 -3.25 -16.45 20.00
C GLY A 88 -3.50 -17.16 18.66
N GLU A 89 -4.46 -16.63 17.92
CA GLU A 89 -4.99 -17.29 16.72
C GLU A 89 -4.18 -16.96 15.44
N VAL A 90 -3.43 -15.85 15.44
CA VAL A 90 -2.78 -15.32 14.23
C VAL A 90 -1.31 -14.98 14.44
N VAL A 91 -0.58 -14.89 13.35
CA VAL A 91 0.74 -14.27 13.27
C VAL A 91 0.57 -12.84 12.75
N VAL A 92 1.19 -11.86 13.41
CA VAL A 92 1.26 -10.48 12.90
C VAL A 92 2.67 -10.22 12.40
N THR A 93 2.79 -9.68 11.19
CA THR A 93 4.09 -9.38 10.58
C THR A 93 4.16 -7.95 10.07
N MET A 94 5.34 -7.36 10.14
CA MET A 94 5.68 -6.09 9.53
C MET A 94 7.12 -6.05 9.05
N THR A 95 7.44 -5.08 8.22
CA THR A 95 8.81 -4.71 7.87
C THR A 95 9.03 -3.24 8.14
N THR A 96 10.28 -2.83 8.26
CA THR A 96 10.66 -1.41 8.39
C THR A 96 11.97 -1.16 7.67
N HIS A 97 12.20 0.08 7.26
CA HIS A 97 13.42 0.48 6.58
C HIS A 97 13.83 1.92 6.92
N GLY A 98 15.12 2.22 6.74
CA GLY A 98 15.65 3.57 6.85
C GLY A 98 15.33 4.24 8.20
N GLU A 99 14.96 5.52 8.16
CA GLU A 99 14.68 6.32 9.37
C GLU A 99 13.46 5.84 10.17
N ARG A 100 12.53 5.10 9.55
CA ARG A 100 11.35 4.55 10.22
C ARG A 100 11.73 3.57 11.33
N LEU A 101 12.88 2.92 11.23
CA LEU A 101 13.40 2.03 12.27
C LEU A 101 13.45 2.69 13.64
N GLN A 102 13.76 3.98 13.71
CA GLN A 102 13.83 4.72 14.98
C GLN A 102 12.45 4.80 15.68
N ARG A 103 11.38 4.61 14.95
CA ARG A 103 10.00 4.78 15.39
C ARG A 103 9.13 3.51 15.33
N VAL A 104 9.57 2.45 14.66
CA VAL A 104 8.79 1.21 14.48
C VAL A 104 8.34 0.59 15.81
N HIS A 105 9.09 0.83 16.90
CA HIS A 105 8.73 0.36 18.23
C HIS A 105 7.36 0.90 18.68
N VAL A 106 6.92 2.07 18.19
CA VAL A 106 5.61 2.65 18.50
C VAL A 106 4.49 1.78 17.90
N ALA A 107 4.63 1.39 16.63
CA ALA A 107 3.68 0.49 15.97
C ALA A 107 3.64 -0.88 16.69
N LEU A 108 4.79 -1.46 16.97
CA LEU A 108 4.90 -2.75 17.69
C LEU A 108 4.28 -2.68 19.10
N GLU A 109 4.53 -1.61 19.87
CA GLU A 109 3.93 -1.43 21.19
C GLU A 109 2.42 -1.23 21.12
N SER A 110 1.93 -0.53 20.08
CA SER A 110 0.49 -0.36 19.90
C SER A 110 -0.23 -1.69 19.66
N ILE A 111 0.41 -2.63 18.93
CA ILE A 111 -0.10 -3.99 18.75
C ILE A 111 0.04 -4.80 20.05
N ALA A 112 1.21 -4.76 20.69
CA ALA A 112 1.52 -5.55 21.90
C ALA A 112 0.58 -5.26 23.09
N ARG A 113 0.03 -4.04 23.17
CA ARG A 113 -0.92 -3.65 24.24
C ARG A 113 -2.38 -3.85 23.86
N GLY A 114 -2.64 -4.39 22.66
CA GLY A 114 -3.99 -4.68 22.18
C GLY A 114 -4.80 -5.56 23.12
N ASP A 115 -6.13 -5.53 22.95
CA ASP A 115 -7.08 -6.35 23.70
C ASP A 115 -6.99 -7.83 23.29
N ALA A 116 -6.56 -8.11 22.04
CA ALA A 116 -6.05 -9.39 21.59
C ALA A 116 -4.55 -9.27 21.28
N ARG A 117 -3.80 -10.33 21.56
CA ARG A 117 -2.36 -10.42 21.22
C ARG A 117 -2.16 -11.54 20.22
N PRO A 118 -1.26 -11.35 19.22
CA PRO A 118 -0.97 -12.39 18.26
C PRO A 118 -0.19 -13.55 18.91
N ALA A 119 -0.25 -14.74 18.33
CA ALA A 119 0.61 -15.86 18.72
C ALA A 119 2.10 -15.53 18.51
N ARG A 120 2.38 -14.81 17.43
CA ARG A 120 3.71 -14.31 17.07
C ARG A 120 3.58 -12.88 16.53
N LEU A 121 4.52 -12.02 16.89
CA LEU A 121 4.70 -10.68 16.33
C LEU A 121 6.10 -10.60 15.76
N VAL A 122 6.19 -10.49 14.44
CA VAL A 122 7.45 -10.60 13.71
C VAL A 122 7.78 -9.29 12.98
N LEU A 123 8.95 -8.75 13.26
CA LEU A 123 9.57 -7.65 12.51
C LEU A 123 10.66 -8.22 11.61
N TRP A 124 10.50 -8.03 10.32
CA TRP A 124 11.48 -8.41 9.31
C TRP A 124 12.41 -7.22 9.02
N LEU A 125 13.71 -7.45 9.03
CA LEU A 125 14.75 -6.50 8.70
C LEU A 125 15.57 -7.05 7.52
N ASP A 126 15.91 -6.17 6.59
CA ASP A 126 16.78 -6.47 5.44
C ASP A 126 18.16 -5.80 5.55
N ASP A 127 18.49 -5.25 6.72
CA ASP A 127 19.77 -4.62 7.01
C ASP A 127 20.52 -5.44 8.08
N PRO A 128 21.63 -6.14 7.72
CA PRO A 128 22.42 -6.92 8.67
C PRO A 128 23.04 -6.09 9.80
N ALA A 129 23.47 -4.85 9.53
CA ALA A 129 24.09 -3.99 10.54
C ALA A 129 23.08 -3.59 11.61
N LEU A 130 21.85 -3.25 11.19
CA LEU A 130 20.75 -2.97 12.09
C LEU A 130 20.32 -4.18 12.90
N HIS A 131 20.30 -5.36 12.29
CA HIS A 131 19.97 -6.60 13.01
C HIS A 131 21.03 -6.96 14.06
N ALA A 132 22.30 -6.69 13.78
CA ALA A 132 23.41 -6.94 14.70
C ALA A 132 23.38 -5.98 15.90
N ASP A 133 23.03 -4.70 15.70
CA ASP A 133 22.95 -3.70 16.77
C ASP A 133 21.56 -3.02 16.81
N LEU A 134 20.58 -3.75 17.30
CA LEU A 134 19.22 -3.27 17.45
C LEU A 134 19.14 -2.06 18.38
N PRO A 135 18.36 -1.02 18.06
CA PRO A 135 18.04 0.08 18.96
C PRO A 135 17.45 -0.42 20.30
N ALA A 136 17.72 0.30 21.38
CA ALA A 136 17.26 -0.10 22.71
C ALA A 136 15.75 -0.38 22.82
N PRO A 137 14.85 0.39 22.15
CA PRO A 137 13.42 0.06 22.13
C PRO A 137 13.12 -1.33 21.55
N LEU A 138 13.78 -1.70 20.47
CA LEU A 138 13.61 -3.02 19.84
C LEU A 138 14.19 -4.16 20.69
N ARG A 139 15.33 -3.94 21.35
CA ARG A 139 15.88 -4.91 22.30
C ARG A 139 14.90 -5.21 23.47
N ARG A 140 14.16 -4.17 23.94
CA ARG A 140 13.13 -4.35 24.97
C ARG A 140 11.96 -5.19 24.47
N LEU A 141 11.47 -4.90 23.27
CA LEU A 141 10.38 -5.66 22.63
C LEU A 141 10.79 -7.11 22.37
N ARG A 142 12.03 -7.37 21.91
CA ARG A 142 12.55 -8.72 21.71
C ARG A 142 12.53 -9.54 23.01
N ARG A 143 12.89 -8.93 24.15
CA ARG A 143 12.80 -9.60 25.47
C ARG A 143 11.36 -9.90 25.90
N ARG A 144 10.38 -9.24 25.30
CA ARG A 144 8.95 -9.44 25.54
C ARG A 144 8.28 -10.33 24.50
N GLY A 145 9.06 -11.01 23.65
CA GLY A 145 8.57 -12.01 22.71
C GLY A 145 8.38 -11.53 21.27
N VAL A 146 8.71 -10.27 20.93
CA VAL A 146 8.74 -9.85 19.52
C VAL A 146 9.92 -10.54 18.83
N GLU A 147 9.62 -11.23 17.73
CA GLU A 147 10.64 -11.80 16.87
C GLU A 147 11.20 -10.73 15.94
N ILE A 148 12.50 -10.54 15.94
CA ILE A 148 13.19 -9.63 15.02
C ILE A 148 14.14 -10.47 14.19
N ARG A 149 13.88 -10.58 12.90
CA ARG A 149 14.54 -11.52 12.00
C ARG A 149 15.18 -10.80 10.83
N LEU A 150 16.40 -11.20 10.49
CA LEU A 150 17.09 -10.80 9.28
C LEU A 150 16.61 -11.65 8.12
N VAL A 151 16.36 -11.02 6.96
CA VAL A 151 15.96 -11.66 5.71
C VAL A 151 16.56 -10.90 4.53
N ASP A 152 16.52 -11.50 3.36
CA ASP A 152 16.75 -10.79 2.11
C ASP A 152 15.64 -9.75 1.89
N GLY A 153 15.99 -8.62 1.28
CA GLY A 153 15.04 -7.56 0.99
C GLY A 153 14.10 -7.90 -0.17
N TYR A 154 12.81 -7.80 0.09
CA TYR A 154 11.74 -7.98 -0.90
C TYR A 154 10.91 -6.70 -1.05
N ARG A 155 11.48 -5.54 -0.74
CA ARG A 155 10.80 -4.24 -0.74
C ARG A 155 9.55 -4.29 0.15
N VAL A 156 8.38 -3.85 -0.35
CA VAL A 156 7.11 -3.89 0.40
C VAL A 156 6.65 -5.31 0.73
N HIS A 157 7.05 -6.30 -0.07
CA HIS A 157 6.72 -7.71 0.13
C HIS A 157 7.49 -8.36 1.29
N THR A 158 8.55 -7.73 1.79
CA THR A 158 9.22 -8.13 3.02
C THR A 158 8.25 -8.21 4.20
N LYS A 159 7.15 -7.49 4.14
CA LYS A 159 6.09 -7.51 5.15
C LYS A 159 5.49 -8.92 5.37
N TYR A 160 5.35 -9.74 4.32
CA TYR A 160 4.68 -11.05 4.41
C TYR A 160 5.49 -12.21 3.80
N TYR A 161 6.24 -11.96 2.73
CA TYR A 161 6.87 -13.02 1.95
C TYR A 161 7.87 -13.90 2.73
N PRO A 162 8.72 -13.35 3.61
CA PRO A 162 9.57 -14.19 4.44
C PRO A 162 8.81 -15.14 5.37
N HIS A 163 7.58 -14.80 5.76
CA HIS A 163 6.72 -15.73 6.51
C HIS A 163 6.32 -16.92 5.64
N LEU A 164 6.02 -16.71 4.35
CA LEU A 164 5.71 -17.79 3.40
C LEU A 164 6.90 -18.75 3.25
N LEU A 165 8.11 -18.23 3.20
CA LEU A 165 9.35 -19.02 3.10
C LEU A 165 9.73 -19.77 4.39
N SER A 166 9.13 -19.44 5.52
CA SER A 166 9.50 -20.00 6.82
C SER A 166 9.06 -21.45 7.04
N GLY A 167 8.32 -22.06 6.11
CA GLY A 167 7.71 -23.38 6.25
C GLY A 167 6.54 -23.43 7.23
N ARG A 168 6.11 -22.29 7.77
CA ARG A 168 5.05 -22.18 8.79
C ARG A 168 3.80 -21.43 8.30
N ALA A 169 3.73 -21.13 7.01
CA ALA A 169 2.64 -20.36 6.41
C ALA A 169 1.24 -20.98 6.64
N GLY A 170 1.14 -22.30 6.64
CA GLY A 170 -0.13 -23.01 6.83
C GLY A 170 -0.59 -23.18 8.29
N GLU A 171 0.22 -22.76 9.29
CA GLU A 171 -0.10 -23.03 10.70
C GLU A 171 -1.20 -22.10 11.25
N ARG A 172 -1.20 -20.85 10.85
CA ARG A 172 -2.11 -19.78 11.35
C ARG A 172 -2.37 -18.74 10.28
N ASP A 173 -3.50 -18.07 10.40
CA ASP A 173 -3.79 -16.88 9.60
C ASP A 173 -2.73 -15.80 9.84
N LEU A 174 -2.41 -15.04 8.80
CA LEU A 174 -1.42 -13.96 8.83
C LEU A 174 -2.11 -12.60 8.81
N VAL A 175 -1.70 -11.71 9.71
CA VAL A 175 -2.11 -10.30 9.65
C VAL A 175 -0.92 -9.44 9.27
N THR A 176 -1.04 -8.72 8.16
CA THR A 176 -0.05 -7.72 7.76
C THR A 176 -0.23 -6.44 8.55
N SER A 177 0.86 -5.76 8.88
CA SER A 177 0.83 -4.47 9.55
C SER A 177 1.95 -3.55 9.05
N ASP A 178 1.76 -2.24 9.20
CA ASP A 178 2.72 -1.22 8.79
C ASP A 178 3.49 -0.65 9.99
N ASP A 179 4.72 -0.23 9.73
CA ASP A 179 5.68 0.25 10.74
C ASP A 179 5.41 1.69 11.20
N ASP A 180 4.48 2.36 10.56
CA ASP A 180 4.17 3.78 10.73
C ASP A 180 2.74 4.07 11.22
N ILE A 181 2.03 3.05 11.68
CA ILE A 181 0.65 3.16 12.20
C ILE A 181 0.61 2.99 13.71
N VAL A 182 -0.21 3.81 14.38
CA VAL A 182 -0.59 3.62 15.79
C VAL A 182 -1.89 2.85 15.83
N TYR A 183 -1.81 1.55 16.05
CA TYR A 183 -2.98 0.67 16.06
C TYR A 183 -3.82 0.85 17.31
N PRO A 184 -5.16 0.98 17.22
CA PRO A 184 -6.03 1.02 18.39
C PRO A 184 -6.03 -0.32 19.13
N ARG A 185 -6.33 -0.31 20.41
CA ARG A 185 -6.34 -1.53 21.23
C ARG A 185 -7.25 -2.63 20.68
N THR A 186 -8.35 -2.23 20.04
CA THR A 186 -9.36 -3.13 19.45
C THR A 186 -8.97 -3.68 18.08
N TRP A 187 -7.86 -3.23 17.50
CA TRP A 187 -7.50 -3.55 16.12
C TRP A 187 -7.48 -5.06 15.82
N LEU A 188 -6.66 -5.82 16.53
CA LEU A 188 -6.53 -7.25 16.26
C LEU A 188 -7.81 -7.99 16.70
N ARG A 189 -8.43 -7.59 17.79
CA ARG A 189 -9.71 -8.14 18.23
C ARG A 189 -10.79 -7.97 17.15
N GLY A 190 -10.90 -6.82 16.53
CA GLY A 190 -11.88 -6.57 15.46
C GLY A 190 -11.70 -7.49 14.25
N LEU A 191 -10.45 -7.79 13.82
CA LEU A 191 -10.18 -8.75 12.76
C LEU A 191 -10.56 -10.18 13.16
N LEU A 192 -10.25 -10.58 14.41
CA LEU A 192 -10.58 -11.91 14.92
C LEU A 192 -12.10 -12.10 15.08
N ASP A 193 -12.80 -11.10 15.60
CA ASP A 193 -14.26 -11.12 15.72
C ASP A 193 -14.92 -11.15 14.33
N ALA A 194 -14.35 -10.45 13.36
CA ALA A 194 -14.80 -10.54 11.97
C ALA A 194 -14.53 -11.92 11.39
N ARG A 195 -13.39 -12.57 11.68
CA ARG A 195 -13.04 -13.89 11.18
C ARG A 195 -14.14 -14.94 11.48
N SER A 196 -14.79 -14.85 12.62
CA SER A 196 -15.87 -15.75 13.00
C SER A 196 -17.18 -15.55 12.21
N ARG A 197 -17.34 -14.40 11.53
CA ARG A 197 -18.56 -14.01 10.79
C ARG A 197 -18.48 -14.28 9.29
N TYR A 198 -17.26 -14.52 8.76
CA TYR A 198 -17.03 -14.72 7.34
C TYR A 198 -16.56 -16.15 7.03
N PRO A 199 -16.87 -16.69 5.83
CA PRO A 199 -16.27 -17.93 5.35
C PRO A 199 -14.73 -17.89 5.44
N ARG A 200 -14.12 -19.07 5.58
CA ARG A 200 -12.66 -19.17 5.68
C ARG A 200 -11.93 -18.63 4.46
N GLU A 201 -12.56 -18.73 3.30
CA GLU A 201 -12.06 -18.25 2.01
C GLU A 201 -12.27 -16.74 1.82
N THR A 202 -12.16 -15.98 2.92
CA THR A 202 -12.30 -14.52 2.89
C THR A 202 -11.09 -13.83 3.51
N VAL A 203 -10.45 -12.95 2.75
CA VAL A 203 -9.47 -11.98 3.25
C VAL A 203 -10.23 -10.84 3.93
N LEU A 204 -9.78 -10.41 5.10
CA LEU A 204 -10.44 -9.34 5.87
C LEU A 204 -9.54 -8.11 5.98
N CYS A 205 -10.12 -6.92 5.90
CA CYS A 205 -9.37 -5.66 6.01
C CYS A 205 -10.23 -4.56 6.64
N TYR A 206 -9.57 -3.52 7.14
CA TYR A 206 -10.24 -2.33 7.69
C TYR A 206 -10.53 -1.26 6.63
N ARG A 207 -9.84 -1.33 5.50
CA ARG A 207 -9.97 -0.33 4.44
C ARG A 207 -9.88 -0.99 3.07
N ALA A 208 -10.85 -0.66 2.22
CA ALA A 208 -10.90 -1.19 0.87
C ALA A 208 -11.42 -0.18 -0.15
N HIS A 209 -11.13 -0.46 -1.41
CA HIS A 209 -11.71 0.18 -2.59
C HIS A 209 -12.38 -0.87 -3.49
N ARG A 210 -13.27 -0.44 -4.36
CA ARG A 210 -13.82 -1.31 -5.39
C ARG A 210 -12.99 -1.19 -6.66
N VAL A 211 -12.50 -2.32 -7.12
CA VAL A 211 -11.79 -2.43 -8.40
C VAL A 211 -12.79 -2.16 -9.53
N GLY A 212 -12.49 -1.17 -10.36
CA GLY A 212 -13.25 -0.93 -11.57
C GLY A 212 -12.76 -1.81 -12.72
N ILE A 213 -13.69 -2.38 -13.50
CA ILE A 213 -13.38 -3.06 -14.75
C ILE A 213 -14.09 -2.31 -15.87
N VAL A 214 -13.34 -1.96 -16.92
CA VAL A 214 -13.84 -1.25 -18.11
C VAL A 214 -13.31 -1.98 -19.33
N ASP A 215 -14.22 -2.35 -20.25
CA ASP A 215 -13.87 -3.08 -21.48
C ASP A 215 -13.00 -4.33 -21.23
N GLY A 216 -13.28 -5.08 -20.13
CA GLY A 216 -12.56 -6.27 -19.75
C GLY A 216 -11.18 -6.05 -19.11
N ALA A 217 -10.76 -4.82 -18.96
CA ALA A 217 -9.48 -4.44 -18.34
C ALA A 217 -9.69 -3.70 -17.02
N VAL A 218 -8.68 -3.75 -16.14
CA VAL A 218 -8.69 -3.00 -14.88
C VAL A 218 -8.68 -1.50 -15.15
N ALA A 219 -9.63 -0.78 -14.55
CA ALA A 219 -9.72 0.67 -14.64
C ALA A 219 -8.56 1.37 -13.89
N PRO A 220 -8.25 2.64 -14.20
CA PRO A 220 -7.24 3.39 -13.49
C PRO A 220 -7.43 3.34 -11.97
N TYR A 221 -6.36 3.06 -11.22
CA TYR A 221 -6.37 2.91 -9.76
C TYR A 221 -7.03 4.11 -9.05
N THR A 222 -6.79 5.31 -9.55
CA THR A 222 -7.36 6.55 -9.00
C THR A 222 -8.87 6.68 -9.18
N SER A 223 -9.49 5.83 -10.02
CA SER A 223 -10.94 5.78 -10.22
C SER A 223 -11.65 4.81 -9.27
N TRP A 224 -10.92 3.97 -8.54
CA TRP A 224 -11.50 3.00 -7.65
C TRP A 224 -12.19 3.66 -6.46
N MET A 225 -13.45 3.33 -6.25
CA MET A 225 -14.28 3.95 -5.23
C MET A 225 -14.11 3.28 -3.86
N PRO A 226 -14.17 4.04 -2.75
CA PRO A 226 -14.16 3.44 -1.42
C PRO A 226 -15.32 2.44 -1.24
N VAL A 227 -15.04 1.33 -0.58
CA VAL A 227 -16.07 0.38 -0.13
C VAL A 227 -16.88 0.99 1.01
N THR A 228 -18.20 0.86 0.94
CA THR A 228 -19.14 1.43 1.94
C THR A 228 -20.06 0.38 2.57
N ASP A 229 -19.75 -0.89 2.34
CA ASP A 229 -20.46 -2.04 2.93
C ASP A 229 -19.45 -3.08 3.46
N THR A 230 -19.97 -4.18 3.99
CA THR A 230 -19.17 -5.27 4.57
C THR A 230 -19.29 -6.57 3.78
N ARG A 231 -19.85 -6.55 2.57
CA ARG A 231 -20.04 -7.75 1.75
C ARG A 231 -18.71 -8.22 1.17
N ALA A 232 -18.43 -9.50 1.32
CA ALA A 232 -17.28 -10.14 0.69
C ALA A 232 -17.48 -10.26 -0.83
N SER A 233 -16.48 -9.84 -1.61
CA SER A 233 -16.52 -9.90 -3.07
C SER A 233 -15.10 -9.86 -3.65
N THR A 234 -14.97 -10.31 -4.89
CA THR A 234 -13.69 -10.28 -5.63
C THR A 234 -13.31 -8.89 -6.12
N ASP A 235 -14.24 -7.94 -6.22
CA ASP A 235 -13.95 -6.55 -6.57
C ASP A 235 -13.57 -5.68 -5.36
N VAL A 236 -13.61 -6.22 -4.15
CA VAL A 236 -13.15 -5.55 -2.94
C VAL A 236 -11.62 -5.64 -2.85
N PHE A 237 -10.95 -4.54 -3.06
CA PHE A 237 -9.50 -4.41 -2.96
C PHE A 237 -9.12 -3.92 -1.55
N GLY A 238 -8.67 -4.84 -0.70
CA GLY A 238 -8.16 -4.50 0.62
C GLY A 238 -6.82 -3.76 0.53
N THR A 239 -6.67 -2.67 1.29
CA THR A 239 -5.38 -1.98 1.41
C THR A 239 -4.66 -2.40 2.68
N SER A 240 -3.34 -2.62 2.61
CA SER A 240 -2.51 -3.04 3.75
C SER A 240 -2.40 -1.99 4.85
N VAL A 241 -2.64 -0.71 4.53
CA VAL A 241 -2.39 0.44 5.42
C VAL A 241 -3.07 0.34 6.80
N SER A 242 -4.16 -0.38 6.91
CA SER A 242 -4.85 -0.61 8.20
C SER A 242 -4.80 -2.07 8.64
N GLY A 243 -4.04 -2.90 7.94
CA GLY A 243 -3.89 -4.32 8.19
C GLY A 243 -4.87 -5.19 7.38
N GLN A 244 -4.36 -6.34 6.92
CA GLN A 244 -5.15 -7.38 6.26
C GLN A 244 -4.93 -8.72 6.96
N LEU A 245 -6.03 -9.46 7.20
CA LEU A 245 -5.98 -10.84 7.66
C LEU A 245 -6.07 -11.77 6.45
N LEU A 246 -5.01 -12.50 6.20
CA LEU A 246 -4.86 -13.48 5.14
C LEU A 246 -5.06 -14.89 5.72
N PRO A 247 -6.03 -15.67 5.25
CA PRO A 247 -6.24 -17.04 5.71
C PRO A 247 -5.04 -17.95 5.47
N ALA A 248 -4.72 -18.83 6.41
CA ALA A 248 -3.58 -19.73 6.32
C ALA A 248 -3.52 -20.55 5.02
N PRO A 249 -4.62 -21.14 4.48
CA PRO A 249 -4.55 -21.83 3.21
C PRO A 249 -4.18 -20.95 2.03
N LEU A 250 -4.63 -19.67 2.00
CA LEU A 250 -4.26 -18.73 0.95
C LEU A 250 -2.75 -18.45 0.93
N LEU A 251 -2.07 -18.51 2.07
CA LEU A 251 -0.63 -18.29 2.13
C LEU A 251 0.14 -19.32 1.33
N GLY A 252 -0.34 -20.58 1.30
CA GLY A 252 0.22 -21.64 0.46
C GLY A 252 0.05 -21.35 -1.03
N GLU A 253 -1.14 -20.89 -1.44
CA GLU A 253 -1.41 -20.48 -2.83
C GLU A 253 -0.51 -19.32 -3.26
N ILE A 254 -0.35 -18.31 -2.41
CA ILE A 254 0.56 -17.18 -2.70
C ILE A 254 2.01 -17.67 -2.81
N ALA A 255 2.44 -18.57 -1.92
CA ALA A 255 3.81 -19.09 -1.92
C ALA A 255 4.14 -19.89 -3.20
N ALA A 256 3.18 -20.56 -3.81
CA ALA A 256 3.36 -21.31 -5.05
C ALA A 256 3.79 -20.43 -6.24
N HIS A 257 3.51 -19.13 -6.19
CA HIS A 257 3.95 -18.17 -7.20
C HIS A 257 5.40 -17.66 -7.01
N GLY A 258 6.09 -18.11 -5.96
CA GLY A 258 7.46 -17.68 -5.67
C GLY A 258 7.56 -16.16 -5.53
N ASP A 259 8.61 -15.60 -6.09
CA ASP A 259 8.90 -14.16 -6.05
C ASP A 259 8.55 -13.40 -7.35
N ALA A 260 7.60 -13.93 -8.14
CA ALA A 260 7.14 -13.29 -9.39
C ALA A 260 6.61 -11.85 -9.18
N PHE A 261 6.24 -11.47 -7.97
CA PHE A 261 5.91 -10.08 -7.64
C PHE A 261 7.05 -9.10 -7.94
N ARG A 262 8.32 -9.54 -7.96
CA ARG A 262 9.47 -8.67 -8.25
C ARG A 262 9.38 -8.03 -9.63
N GLU A 263 8.80 -8.74 -10.58
CA GLU A 263 8.61 -8.25 -11.96
C GLU A 263 7.23 -7.61 -12.15
N ILE A 264 6.20 -8.17 -11.52
CA ILE A 264 4.80 -7.82 -11.79
C ILE A 264 4.35 -6.61 -10.95
N ALA A 265 4.60 -6.65 -9.65
CA ALA A 265 4.13 -5.64 -8.70
C ALA A 265 5.16 -5.37 -7.58
N PRO A 266 6.40 -4.92 -7.91
CA PRO A 266 7.50 -4.83 -6.95
C PRO A 266 7.23 -3.87 -5.78
N ASP A 267 6.36 -2.88 -5.95
CA ASP A 267 6.10 -1.80 -4.99
C ASP A 267 4.65 -1.75 -4.50
N ALA A 268 3.83 -2.76 -4.85
CA ALA A 268 2.41 -2.79 -4.52
C ALA A 268 1.99 -4.18 -4.02
N ASP A 269 2.32 -4.46 -2.76
CA ASP A 269 1.92 -5.71 -2.09
C ASP A 269 0.40 -5.91 -2.08
N ASP A 270 -0.37 -4.85 -1.93
CA ASP A 270 -1.84 -4.88 -1.98
C ASP A 270 -2.35 -5.43 -3.31
N ILE A 271 -1.79 -4.96 -4.44
CA ILE A 271 -2.18 -5.40 -5.78
C ILE A 271 -1.86 -6.88 -5.96
N TRP A 272 -0.66 -7.29 -5.57
CA TRP A 272 -0.25 -8.69 -5.66
C TRP A 272 -1.14 -9.60 -4.82
N LEU A 273 -1.33 -9.27 -3.54
CA LEU A 273 -2.13 -10.07 -2.62
C LEU A 273 -3.58 -10.18 -3.08
N HIS A 274 -4.18 -9.09 -3.56
CA HIS A 274 -5.54 -9.10 -4.10
C HIS A 274 -5.67 -10.03 -5.31
N VAL A 275 -4.79 -9.88 -6.30
CA VAL A 275 -4.82 -10.71 -7.52
C VAL A 275 -4.64 -12.18 -7.17
N ARG A 276 -3.71 -12.53 -6.29
CA ARG A 276 -3.50 -13.93 -5.87
C ARG A 276 -4.70 -14.48 -5.08
N ALA A 277 -5.33 -13.67 -4.24
CA ALA A 277 -6.54 -14.08 -3.54
C ALA A 277 -7.70 -14.36 -4.50
N VAL A 278 -7.97 -13.46 -5.45
CA VAL A 278 -9.02 -13.64 -6.45
C VAL A 278 -8.74 -14.85 -7.34
N ASP A 279 -7.50 -15.02 -7.77
CA ASP A 279 -7.08 -16.16 -8.60
C ASP A 279 -7.27 -17.51 -7.89
N ALA A 280 -6.99 -17.57 -6.60
CA ALA A 280 -7.23 -18.73 -5.74
C ALA A 280 -8.71 -18.90 -5.32
N GLY A 281 -9.64 -18.08 -5.82
CA GLY A 281 -11.07 -18.18 -5.53
C GLY A 281 -11.52 -17.52 -4.23
N TYR A 282 -10.66 -16.76 -3.58
CA TYR A 282 -10.99 -16.02 -2.34
C TYR A 282 -11.74 -14.73 -2.65
N ARG A 283 -12.55 -14.30 -1.68
CA ARG A 283 -13.17 -12.99 -1.66
C ARG A 283 -12.50 -12.11 -0.60
N ILE A 284 -12.69 -10.82 -0.74
CA ILE A 284 -12.16 -9.84 0.22
C ILE A 284 -13.35 -9.11 0.85
N ALA A 285 -13.29 -8.82 2.15
CA ALA A 285 -14.30 -8.04 2.85
C ALA A 285 -13.68 -6.94 3.70
N GLN A 286 -14.25 -5.73 3.59
CA GLN A 286 -14.04 -4.69 4.58
C GLN A 286 -14.90 -5.01 5.81
N ILE A 287 -14.31 -5.08 7.01
CA ILE A 287 -15.02 -5.56 8.19
C ILE A 287 -15.98 -4.53 8.81
N GLU A 288 -15.87 -3.28 8.40
CA GLU A 288 -16.72 -2.16 8.83
C GLU A 288 -17.31 -1.43 7.62
N PRO A 289 -18.54 -0.88 7.69
CA PRO A 289 -19.15 -0.16 6.57
C PRO A 289 -18.37 1.07 6.13
N ARG A 290 -17.50 1.61 6.98
CA ARG A 290 -16.64 2.75 6.70
C ARG A 290 -15.18 2.37 6.87
N ALA A 291 -14.38 2.69 5.85
CA ALA A 291 -12.95 2.50 5.90
C ALA A 291 -12.34 3.14 7.16
N GLN A 292 -11.55 2.36 7.89
CA GLN A 292 -10.84 2.82 9.06
C GLN A 292 -9.40 3.21 8.68
N LEU A 293 -9.03 4.45 8.99
CA LEU A 293 -7.66 4.94 8.91
C LEU A 293 -7.18 5.23 10.33
N PHE A 294 -6.14 4.56 10.74
CA PHE A 294 -5.54 4.77 12.05
C PHE A 294 -4.48 5.88 11.99
N PRO A 295 -4.17 6.53 13.12
CA PRO A 295 -3.18 7.60 13.15
C PRO A 295 -1.80 7.12 12.72
N PHE A 296 -1.10 7.93 11.93
CA PHE A 296 0.29 7.68 11.60
C PHE A 296 1.22 8.06 12.76
N VAL A 297 2.32 7.33 12.88
CA VAL A 297 3.44 7.72 13.71
C VAL A 297 4.04 9.01 13.12
N PRO A 298 4.18 10.09 13.89
CA PRO A 298 4.69 11.36 13.35
C PRO A 298 6.08 11.22 12.70
N ARG A 299 6.32 11.99 11.63
CA ARG A 299 7.59 12.03 10.87
C ARG A 299 7.96 10.74 10.13
N THR A 300 7.00 9.88 9.82
CA THR A 300 7.25 8.67 9.03
C THR A 300 6.75 8.75 7.60
N GLN A 301 5.99 9.79 7.25
CA GLN A 301 5.33 9.91 5.95
C GLN A 301 6.18 10.61 4.87
N GLN A 302 7.32 11.17 5.23
CA GLN A 302 8.17 11.92 4.29
C GLN A 302 8.81 11.04 3.19
N SER A 303 8.96 9.74 3.44
CA SER A 303 9.47 8.74 2.52
C SER A 303 8.41 7.72 2.09
N GLY A 304 7.13 8.09 2.12
CA GLY A 304 6.02 7.16 1.84
C GLY A 304 5.96 6.78 0.35
N LEU A 305 5.86 5.48 0.08
CA LEU A 305 5.69 4.92 -1.28
C LEU A 305 4.44 5.43 -1.99
N TYR A 306 3.44 5.94 -1.27
CA TYR A 306 2.24 6.52 -1.86
C TYR A 306 2.54 7.68 -2.82
N LEU A 307 3.66 8.40 -2.63
CA LEU A 307 4.08 9.47 -3.53
C LEU A 307 4.33 8.92 -4.94
N VAL A 308 5.10 7.85 -5.07
CA VAL A 308 5.42 7.21 -6.35
C VAL A 308 4.23 6.37 -6.86
N ASN A 309 3.62 5.61 -5.99
CA ASN A 309 2.57 4.66 -6.38
C ASN A 309 1.28 5.35 -6.80
N TYR A 310 0.85 6.37 -6.08
CA TYR A 310 -0.41 7.07 -6.36
C TYR A 310 -0.22 8.23 -7.35
N TRP A 311 0.81 9.08 -7.16
CA TRP A 311 0.96 10.30 -7.96
C TRP A 311 1.67 10.08 -9.29
N ASP A 312 2.65 9.17 -9.34
CA ASP A 312 3.43 8.89 -10.56
C ASP A 312 2.89 7.69 -11.35
N GLY A 313 1.67 7.23 -11.06
CA GLY A 313 0.99 6.13 -11.75
C GLY A 313 1.66 4.77 -11.53
N GLY A 314 2.42 4.61 -10.43
CA GLY A 314 3.05 3.34 -10.07
C GLY A 314 2.02 2.21 -9.90
N ASN A 315 0.92 2.47 -9.17
CA ASN A 315 -0.16 1.50 -9.00
C ASN A 315 -0.85 1.14 -10.32
N ASP A 316 -1.06 2.10 -11.22
CA ASP A 316 -1.66 1.83 -12.53
C ASP A 316 -0.81 0.90 -13.39
N ARG A 317 0.51 1.06 -13.38
CA ARG A 317 1.43 0.18 -14.11
C ARG A 317 1.41 -1.23 -13.54
N GLN A 318 1.50 -1.36 -12.21
CA GLN A 318 1.51 -2.64 -11.52
C GLN A 318 0.15 -3.35 -11.60
N ALA A 319 -0.95 -2.62 -11.50
CA ALA A 319 -2.28 -3.17 -11.70
C ALA A 319 -2.45 -3.75 -13.11
N ARG A 320 -2.09 -3.00 -14.15
CA ARG A 320 -2.16 -3.51 -15.53
C ARG A 320 -1.29 -4.75 -15.77
N ALA A 321 -0.18 -4.87 -15.08
CA ALA A 321 0.69 -6.05 -15.18
C ALA A 321 0.14 -7.25 -14.41
N ALA A 322 -0.55 -7.02 -13.28
CA ALA A 322 -0.98 -8.07 -12.38
C ALA A 322 -2.37 -8.64 -12.68
N TYR A 323 -3.32 -7.80 -13.12
CA TYR A 323 -4.70 -8.23 -13.38
C TYR A 323 -4.80 -8.88 -14.77
N THR A 324 -4.77 -10.21 -14.80
CA THR A 324 -4.95 -10.99 -16.02
C THR A 324 -6.41 -10.96 -16.51
N PRO A 325 -6.70 -11.35 -17.76
CA PRO A 325 -8.07 -11.47 -18.27
C PRO A 325 -8.96 -12.39 -17.40
N GLU A 326 -8.41 -13.47 -16.87
CA GLU A 326 -9.14 -14.42 -16.01
C GLU A 326 -9.54 -13.78 -14.69
N VAL A 327 -8.63 -13.03 -14.05
CA VAL A 327 -8.88 -12.30 -12.80
C VAL A 327 -9.91 -11.20 -13.02
N THR A 328 -9.77 -10.41 -14.10
CA THR A 328 -10.74 -9.35 -14.42
C THR A 328 -12.13 -9.90 -14.74
N ALA A 329 -12.22 -11.05 -15.40
CA ALA A 329 -13.50 -11.73 -15.67
C ALA A 329 -14.20 -12.18 -14.38
N ARG A 330 -13.46 -12.75 -13.41
CA ARG A 330 -14.00 -13.13 -12.09
C ARG A 330 -14.52 -11.91 -11.32
N ILE A 331 -13.78 -10.80 -11.36
CA ILE A 331 -14.19 -9.53 -10.72
C ILE A 331 -15.46 -9.00 -11.37
N ALA A 332 -15.53 -8.97 -12.70
CA ALA A 332 -16.68 -8.50 -13.44
C ALA A 332 -17.94 -9.36 -13.17
N ALA A 333 -17.79 -10.67 -13.08
CA ALA A 333 -18.89 -11.60 -12.78
C ALA A 333 -19.48 -11.34 -11.37
N ASP A 334 -18.65 -11.15 -10.35
CA ASP A 334 -19.11 -10.82 -8.99
C ASP A 334 -19.78 -9.42 -8.92
N ALA A 335 -19.25 -8.43 -9.65
CA ALA A 335 -19.84 -7.10 -9.74
C ALA A 335 -21.22 -7.13 -10.42
N SER A 336 -21.35 -7.91 -11.51
CA SER A 336 -22.63 -8.11 -12.22
C SER A 336 -23.70 -8.75 -11.35
N ALA A 337 -23.33 -9.75 -10.58
CA ALA A 337 -24.22 -10.45 -9.65
C ALA A 337 -24.82 -9.52 -8.57
N ARG A 338 -24.21 -8.36 -8.34
CA ARG A 338 -24.73 -7.33 -7.41
C ARG A 338 -25.66 -6.31 -8.05
N GLY A 339 -25.83 -6.31 -9.36
CA GLY A 339 -26.62 -5.31 -10.08
C GLY A 339 -25.89 -3.95 -10.20
N GLU A 340 -24.58 -3.90 -10.07
CA GLU A 340 -23.75 -2.69 -10.11
C GLU A 340 -23.05 -2.47 -11.46
N VAL A 341 -23.39 -3.27 -12.49
CA VAL A 341 -22.89 -3.04 -13.85
C VAL A 341 -23.67 -1.92 -14.50
N ARG A 342 -23.07 -0.79 -14.65
CA ARG A 342 -23.46 0.25 -15.59
C ARG A 342 -22.41 0.37 -16.68
#